data_bef31729fac2ec0e7b6357291ea70d6c
#
_entry.id   bef31729fac2ec0e7b6357291ea70d6c
#
_cell.length_a   1.000
_cell.length_b   1.000
_cell.length_c   1.000
_cell.angle_alpha   90.00
_cell.angle_beta   90.00
_cell.angle_gamma   90.00
#
_symmetry.space_group_name_H-M   'P 1'
#
loop_
_entity.id
_entity.type
_entity.pdbx_description
1 polymer ?
#
loop_
_entity_poly.entity_id
_entity_poly.type
_entity_poly.pdbx_seq_one_letter_code
_entity_poly.pdbx_strand_id
1 'polypeptide(L)'
;MPLPQEFHDIAKRVNNWGRWGADDEIGTLNLITDQVVREAAGCVRTGRRVPLALPLRQDGVQTGVIPGRVNPLHTMTAINQEIFGPGTVATTDDAVTMGLQAATHWDGLAHVSHSGRLYNNRPADSVTAHHGATRLGMEKATPIVSRGILLDVARAHRTDRLPGGYAVTPEDLDAAEDLAGTKVRAGDIVLVRTGQLRHYLAGDRQAYAFPSPGLSLRTPEWFHARDVAAVANDTLTFEIFPPEIENLWMPVHALDLVEMGMLQGQNWNLEELSTACAEAGRWAFLLSAMAEPFVGGSGAPVAPVAIL
;
A
#
# COMPACT_ATOMS: atom_id res chain seq x y z
N MET A 1 -12.34 -24.74 2.66
CA MET A 1 -11.47 -25.55 3.54
C MET A 1 -11.09 -24.69 4.73
N PRO A 2 -10.86 -25.24 5.94
CA PRO A 2 -10.33 -24.47 7.05
C PRO A 2 -8.94 -23.97 6.67
N LEU A 3 -8.56 -22.79 7.19
CA LEU A 3 -7.22 -22.23 7.00
C LEU A 3 -6.16 -23.17 7.62
N PRO A 4 -4.96 -23.27 7.05
CA PRO A 4 -3.91 -24.14 7.55
C PRO A 4 -3.44 -23.71 8.95
N GLN A 5 -2.92 -24.66 9.73
CA GLN A 5 -2.43 -24.39 11.09
C GLN A 5 -1.33 -23.32 11.11
N GLU A 6 -0.46 -23.32 10.10
CA GLU A 6 0.59 -22.31 9.95
C GLU A 6 0.03 -20.87 9.94
N PHE A 7 -1.05 -20.63 9.19
CA PHE A 7 -1.73 -19.33 9.20
C PHE A 7 -2.20 -18.94 10.62
N HIS A 8 -2.85 -19.87 11.33
CA HIS A 8 -3.33 -19.60 12.68
C HIS A 8 -2.21 -19.33 13.69
N ASP A 9 -1.08 -19.99 13.51
CA ASP A 9 0.08 -19.79 14.37
C ASP A 9 0.74 -18.44 14.11
N ILE A 10 0.87 -18.02 12.86
CA ILE A 10 1.34 -16.68 12.49
C ILE A 10 0.34 -15.62 13.03
N ALA A 11 -0.95 -15.79 12.78
CA ALA A 11 -1.99 -14.86 13.24
C ALA A 11 -1.88 -14.57 14.75
N LYS A 12 -1.65 -15.59 15.57
CA LYS A 12 -1.45 -15.40 17.02
C LYS A 12 -0.18 -14.60 17.36
N ARG A 13 0.91 -14.77 16.59
CA ARG A 13 2.18 -14.10 16.86
C ARG A 13 2.19 -12.65 16.42
N VAL A 14 1.42 -12.29 15.38
CA VAL A 14 1.37 -10.92 14.84
C VAL A 14 0.18 -10.11 15.33
N ASN A 15 -0.69 -10.68 16.18
CA ASN A 15 -1.92 -10.03 16.62
C ASN A 15 -1.62 -8.81 17.53
N ASN A 16 -2.11 -7.66 17.12
CA ASN A 16 -1.99 -6.39 17.86
C ASN A 16 -3.32 -5.92 18.48
N TRP A 17 -4.34 -6.76 18.53
CA TRP A 17 -5.63 -6.35 19.09
C TRP A 17 -5.49 -5.89 20.54
N GLY A 18 -6.02 -4.72 20.84
CA GLY A 18 -5.93 -4.11 22.16
C GLY A 18 -4.59 -3.46 22.50
N ARG A 19 -3.55 -3.58 21.65
CA ARG A 19 -2.22 -2.99 21.89
C ARG A 19 -2.28 -1.48 22.14
N TRP A 20 -3.14 -0.76 21.42
CA TRP A 20 -3.37 0.69 21.57
C TRP A 20 -4.75 1.02 22.15
N GLY A 21 -5.37 0.06 22.83
CA GLY A 21 -6.68 0.19 23.45
C GLY A 21 -7.82 -0.42 22.61
N ALA A 22 -8.93 -0.70 23.29
CA ALA A 22 -10.08 -1.37 22.65
C ALA A 22 -10.78 -0.51 21.59
N ASP A 23 -10.62 0.81 21.66
CA ASP A 23 -11.24 1.75 20.71
C ASP A 23 -10.30 2.18 19.58
N ASP A 24 -9.08 1.65 19.53
CA ASP A 24 -8.15 1.96 18.46
C ASP A 24 -8.69 1.55 17.08
N GLU A 25 -8.51 2.44 16.11
CA GLU A 25 -8.99 2.28 14.74
C GLU A 25 -7.90 2.57 13.69
N ILE A 26 -6.64 2.79 14.10
CA ILE A 26 -5.53 3.10 13.19
C ILE A 26 -4.37 2.11 13.23
N GLY A 27 -4.40 1.17 14.16
CA GLY A 27 -3.45 0.06 14.24
C GLY A 27 -1.99 0.49 14.32
N THR A 28 -1.14 -0.09 13.49
CA THR A 28 0.31 0.19 13.48
C THR A 28 0.68 1.62 13.12
N LEU A 29 -0.24 2.44 12.58
CA LEU A 29 0.02 3.87 12.39
C LEU A 29 0.26 4.61 13.71
N ASN A 30 -0.19 4.08 14.86
CA ASN A 30 0.18 4.58 16.19
C ASN A 30 1.70 4.60 16.43
N LEU A 31 2.47 3.83 15.68
CA LEU A 31 3.93 3.80 15.75
C LEU A 31 4.58 5.04 15.10
N ILE A 32 3.85 5.80 14.31
CA ILE A 32 4.32 7.05 13.69
C ILE A 32 4.18 8.18 14.74
N THR A 33 5.13 8.25 15.65
CA THR A 33 5.17 9.30 16.66
C THR A 33 5.79 10.58 16.13
N ASP A 34 5.59 11.70 16.84
CA ASP A 34 6.24 12.99 16.52
C ASP A 34 7.77 12.86 16.42
N GLN A 35 8.37 11.98 17.22
CA GLN A 35 9.81 11.72 17.17
C GLN A 35 10.18 11.02 15.86
N VAL A 36 9.43 10.00 15.46
CA VAL A 36 9.64 9.28 14.19
C VAL A 36 9.57 10.25 13.01
N VAL A 37 8.58 11.14 13.00
CA VAL A 37 8.44 12.16 11.95
C VAL A 37 9.60 13.14 11.93
N ARG A 38 10.07 13.62 13.11
CA ARG A 38 11.27 14.48 13.19
C ARG A 38 12.52 13.78 12.66
N GLU A 39 12.70 12.51 13.00
CA GLU A 39 13.83 11.71 12.50
C GLU A 39 13.73 11.49 10.99
N ALA A 40 12.51 11.26 10.46
CA ALA A 40 12.23 11.14 9.04
C ALA A 40 12.60 12.42 8.28
N ALA A 41 12.25 13.59 8.81
CA ALA A 41 12.65 14.88 8.23
C ALA A 41 14.18 15.03 8.15
N GLY A 42 14.91 14.46 9.10
CA GLY A 42 16.37 14.37 9.09
C GLY A 42 16.95 13.51 7.98
N CYS A 43 16.15 12.72 7.25
CA CYS A 43 16.60 11.96 6.09
C CYS A 43 16.73 12.83 4.83
N VAL A 44 16.10 13.98 4.77
CA VAL A 44 16.19 14.90 3.62
C VAL A 44 17.60 15.48 3.53
N ARG A 45 18.28 15.28 2.40
CA ARG A 45 19.64 15.77 2.15
C ARG A 45 19.77 16.60 0.88
N THR A 46 19.08 16.19 -0.17
CA THR A 46 19.16 16.87 -1.48
C THR A 46 17.89 17.63 -1.82
N GLY A 47 16.75 17.28 -1.20
CA GLY A 47 15.46 17.80 -1.54
C GLY A 47 14.91 17.24 -2.87
N ARG A 48 15.54 16.22 -3.47
CA ARG A 48 15.00 15.52 -4.65
C ARG A 48 13.68 14.85 -4.26
N ARG A 49 12.63 15.16 -5.01
CA ARG A 49 11.28 14.61 -4.82
C ARG A 49 11.03 13.57 -5.90
N VAL A 50 10.63 12.37 -5.48
CA VAL A 50 10.31 11.26 -6.38
C VAL A 50 8.84 10.91 -6.19
N PRO A 51 7.98 11.12 -7.21
CA PRO A 51 6.58 10.72 -7.16
C PRO A 51 6.47 9.21 -7.30
N LEU A 52 5.60 8.60 -6.48
CA LEU A 52 5.43 7.14 -6.43
C LEU A 52 4.04 6.69 -6.88
N ALA A 53 3.19 7.62 -7.32
CA ALA A 53 1.86 7.31 -7.82
C ALA A 53 1.85 7.03 -9.32
N LEU A 54 0.97 6.12 -9.72
CA LEU A 54 0.58 5.99 -11.11
C LEU A 54 -0.42 7.09 -11.49
N PRO A 55 -0.35 7.65 -12.71
CA PRO A 55 -1.40 8.53 -13.21
C PRO A 55 -2.77 7.83 -13.20
N LEU A 56 -3.80 8.57 -12.81
CA LEU A 56 -5.18 8.10 -12.85
C LEU A 56 -5.67 8.12 -14.31
N ARG A 57 -5.89 6.95 -14.91
CA ARG A 57 -6.18 6.79 -16.33
C ARG A 57 -7.29 5.76 -16.57
N GLN A 58 -8.09 5.96 -17.62
CA GLN A 58 -9.11 4.97 -18.04
C GLN A 58 -8.48 3.63 -18.45
N ASP A 59 -7.31 3.68 -19.07
CA ASP A 59 -6.50 2.52 -19.43
C ASP A 59 -5.47 2.14 -18.32
N GLY A 60 -5.84 2.35 -17.07
CA GLY A 60 -5.02 2.05 -15.90
C GLY A 60 -4.75 0.56 -15.66
N VAL A 61 -4.26 0.22 -14.49
CA VAL A 61 -3.77 -1.13 -14.15
C VAL A 61 -4.87 -2.20 -14.07
N GLN A 62 -6.13 -1.79 -13.87
CA GLN A 62 -7.23 -2.75 -13.76
C GLN A 62 -7.59 -3.31 -15.14
N THR A 63 -7.53 -4.63 -15.29
CA THR A 63 -7.82 -5.37 -16.53
C THR A 63 -9.16 -6.10 -16.48
N GLY A 64 -9.95 -5.90 -15.40
CA GLY A 64 -11.21 -6.61 -15.17
C GLY A 64 -11.05 -7.95 -14.46
N VAL A 65 -9.84 -8.35 -14.09
CA VAL A 65 -9.57 -9.60 -13.35
C VAL A 65 -10.11 -9.56 -11.94
N ILE A 66 -10.08 -8.37 -11.29
CA ILE A 66 -10.67 -8.18 -9.96
C ILE A 66 -12.08 -7.61 -10.15
N PRO A 67 -13.14 -8.37 -9.84
CA PRO A 67 -14.52 -7.93 -10.03
C PRO A 67 -14.83 -6.64 -9.25
N GLY A 68 -15.54 -5.72 -9.91
CA GLY A 68 -15.96 -4.45 -9.29
C GLY A 68 -14.88 -3.36 -9.22
N ARG A 69 -13.61 -3.67 -9.50
CA ARG A 69 -12.56 -2.64 -9.61
C ARG A 69 -12.56 -2.03 -11.01
N VAL A 70 -12.91 -0.74 -11.10
CA VAL A 70 -12.91 0.03 -12.35
C VAL A 70 -11.79 1.06 -12.34
N ASN A 71 -11.10 1.20 -13.49
CA ASN A 71 -10.16 2.29 -13.69
C ASN A 71 -10.88 3.65 -13.62
N PRO A 72 -10.16 4.75 -13.35
CA PRO A 72 -10.73 6.08 -13.29
C PRO A 72 -11.47 6.45 -14.59
N LEU A 73 -12.75 6.82 -14.46
CA LEU A 73 -13.55 7.42 -15.53
C LEU A 73 -13.64 8.91 -15.27
N HIS A 74 -12.82 9.68 -15.98
CA HIS A 74 -12.78 11.13 -15.90
C HIS A 74 -13.79 11.74 -16.87
N THR A 75 -14.55 12.73 -16.43
CA THR A 75 -15.58 13.41 -17.23
C THR A 75 -15.53 14.91 -16.95
N MET A 76 -15.50 15.71 -18.00
CA MET A 76 -15.68 17.17 -17.88
C MET A 76 -17.15 17.46 -17.59
N THR A 77 -17.45 18.18 -16.51
CA THR A 77 -18.80 18.58 -16.10
C THR A 77 -19.14 20.00 -16.54
N ALA A 78 -18.11 20.86 -16.72
CA ALA A 78 -18.22 22.17 -17.33
C ALA A 78 -16.97 22.45 -18.17
N ILE A 79 -17.13 23.15 -19.30
CA ILE A 79 -16.03 23.54 -20.19
C ILE A 79 -16.18 25.00 -20.58
N ASN A 80 -15.27 25.88 -20.09
CA ASN A 80 -15.26 27.31 -20.36
C ASN A 80 -16.67 27.94 -20.16
N GLN A 81 -17.33 27.56 -19.06
CA GLN A 81 -18.67 28.03 -18.75
C GLN A 81 -18.62 29.36 -18.00
N GLU A 82 -19.27 30.38 -18.54
CA GLU A 82 -19.43 31.68 -17.90
C GLU A 82 -20.60 31.64 -16.89
N ILE A 83 -20.28 31.23 -15.63
CA ILE A 83 -21.29 30.94 -14.60
C ILE A 83 -21.95 32.22 -14.02
N PHE A 84 -21.34 33.40 -14.19
CA PHE A 84 -21.82 34.68 -13.67
C PHE A 84 -22.40 35.58 -14.76
N GLY A 85 -22.68 35.06 -15.96
CA GLY A 85 -23.26 35.74 -17.11
C GLY A 85 -22.28 36.03 -18.24
N PRO A 86 -22.76 36.43 -19.41
CA PRO A 86 -21.93 36.65 -20.60
C PRO A 86 -20.80 37.69 -20.39
N GLY A 87 -19.61 37.38 -20.86
CA GLY A 87 -18.45 38.25 -20.75
C GLY A 87 -17.76 38.24 -19.40
N THR A 88 -18.15 37.30 -18.48
CA THR A 88 -17.53 37.11 -17.19
C THR A 88 -16.40 36.05 -17.24
N VAL A 89 -15.81 35.74 -16.09
CA VAL A 89 -14.82 34.67 -15.98
C VAL A 89 -15.47 33.31 -16.26
N ALA A 90 -14.84 32.52 -17.10
CA ALA A 90 -15.26 31.16 -17.40
C ALA A 90 -14.50 30.13 -16.53
N THR A 91 -15.19 29.05 -16.11
CA THR A 91 -14.64 27.95 -15.35
C THR A 91 -14.73 26.65 -16.12
N THR A 92 -13.86 25.73 -15.78
CA THR A 92 -13.88 24.35 -16.28
C THR A 92 -13.82 23.42 -15.07
N ASP A 93 -14.81 22.55 -14.95
CA ASP A 93 -14.92 21.60 -13.84
C ASP A 93 -15.01 20.17 -14.37
N ASP A 94 -14.59 19.23 -13.54
CA ASP A 94 -14.57 17.82 -13.90
C ASP A 94 -14.93 16.91 -12.71
N ALA A 95 -15.18 15.65 -13.02
CA ALA A 95 -15.51 14.61 -12.06
C ALA A 95 -14.77 13.31 -12.40
N VAL A 96 -14.53 12.48 -11.39
CA VAL A 96 -14.00 11.14 -11.57
C VAL A 96 -14.87 10.12 -10.86
N THR A 97 -15.14 9.00 -11.52
CA THR A 97 -15.70 7.78 -10.92
C THR A 97 -14.66 6.68 -11.01
N MET A 98 -14.29 6.07 -9.87
CA MET A 98 -13.26 5.03 -9.84
C MET A 98 -13.43 4.12 -8.63
N GLY A 99 -12.86 2.91 -8.70
CA GLY A 99 -12.59 2.12 -7.50
C GLY A 99 -11.52 2.80 -6.65
N LEU A 100 -11.70 2.87 -5.33
CA LEU A 100 -10.70 3.47 -4.45
C LEU A 100 -9.35 2.73 -4.49
N GLN A 101 -9.38 1.45 -4.85
CA GLN A 101 -8.20 0.57 -5.03
C GLN A 101 -7.78 0.44 -6.51
N ALA A 102 -8.20 1.35 -7.39
CA ALA A 102 -8.02 1.20 -8.84
C ALA A 102 -6.60 1.48 -9.34
N ALA A 103 -5.86 2.36 -8.69
CA ALA A 103 -4.49 2.75 -9.05
C ALA A 103 -3.56 2.61 -7.84
N THR A 104 -2.59 3.51 -7.66
CA THR A 104 -1.78 3.55 -6.43
C THR A 104 -2.68 3.88 -5.23
N HIS A 105 -2.70 3.02 -4.22
CA HIS A 105 -3.64 3.13 -3.10
C HIS A 105 -3.08 2.55 -1.81
N TRP A 106 -3.76 2.85 -0.71
CA TRP A 106 -3.71 2.11 0.53
C TRP A 106 -4.98 1.26 0.70
N ASP A 107 -4.82 0.01 1.08
CA ASP A 107 -5.88 -0.77 1.69
C ASP A 107 -5.98 -0.43 3.16
N GLY A 108 -7.17 -0.02 3.59
CA GLY A 108 -7.48 0.31 4.98
C GLY A 108 -7.91 -0.91 5.80
N LEU A 109 -8.01 -0.73 7.10
CA LEU A 109 -8.32 -1.81 8.06
C LEU A 109 -9.74 -2.39 7.92
N ALA A 110 -10.60 -1.76 7.12
CA ALA A 110 -11.94 -2.25 6.78
C ALA A 110 -11.99 -2.99 5.43
N HIS A 111 -10.82 -3.17 4.73
CA HIS A 111 -10.80 -3.73 3.37
C HIS A 111 -11.02 -5.25 3.35
N VAL A 112 -10.42 -5.96 4.29
CA VAL A 112 -10.51 -7.43 4.39
C VAL A 112 -11.02 -7.83 5.76
N SER A 113 -11.87 -8.84 5.82
CA SER A 113 -12.31 -9.46 7.06
C SER A 113 -11.90 -10.93 7.10
N HIS A 114 -11.60 -11.41 8.29
CA HIS A 114 -11.29 -12.80 8.55
C HIS A 114 -12.20 -13.35 9.66
N SER A 115 -12.84 -14.49 9.44
CA SER A 115 -13.76 -15.11 10.42
C SER A 115 -14.84 -14.14 10.96
N GLY A 116 -15.37 -13.27 10.09
CA GLY A 116 -16.38 -12.27 10.45
C GLY A 116 -15.84 -11.11 11.31
N ARG A 117 -14.52 -10.92 11.35
CA ARG A 117 -13.85 -9.87 12.11
C ARG A 117 -12.96 -9.03 11.22
N LEU A 118 -12.88 -7.75 11.58
CA LEU A 118 -11.90 -6.77 11.16
C LEU A 118 -10.89 -6.54 12.29
N TYR A 119 -9.90 -5.67 12.06
CA TYR A 119 -8.92 -5.30 13.07
C TYR A 119 -9.56 -4.93 14.41
N ASN A 120 -8.84 -5.22 15.48
CA ASN A 120 -9.21 -4.94 16.86
C ASN A 120 -10.55 -5.57 17.26
N ASN A 121 -10.84 -6.78 16.73
CA ASN A 121 -12.05 -7.56 16.97
C ASN A 121 -13.36 -6.86 16.57
N ARG A 122 -13.31 -5.90 15.65
CA ARG A 122 -14.52 -5.24 15.13
C ARG A 122 -15.33 -6.22 14.27
N PRO A 123 -16.65 -6.21 14.33
CA PRO A 123 -17.46 -7.09 13.50
C PRO A 123 -17.42 -6.66 12.03
N ALA A 124 -17.36 -7.61 11.10
CA ALA A 124 -17.29 -7.31 9.66
C ALA A 124 -18.57 -6.65 9.13
N ASP A 125 -19.71 -6.87 9.77
CA ASP A 125 -21.00 -6.21 9.44
C ASP A 125 -21.06 -4.73 9.85
N SER A 126 -20.01 -4.20 10.48
CA SER A 126 -19.83 -2.75 10.63
C SER A 126 -19.55 -2.04 9.29
N VAL A 127 -19.23 -2.79 8.22
CA VAL A 127 -19.18 -2.29 6.84
C VAL A 127 -20.53 -2.51 6.17
N THR A 128 -21.18 -1.42 5.77
CA THR A 128 -22.52 -1.47 5.21
C THR A 128 -22.60 -0.80 3.84
N ALA A 129 -23.58 -1.17 3.03
CA ALA A 129 -23.78 -0.61 1.70
C ALA A 129 -24.13 0.90 1.74
N HIS A 130 -24.72 1.38 2.81
CA HIS A 130 -25.19 2.77 2.92
C HIS A 130 -24.15 3.71 3.55
N HIS A 131 -23.45 3.24 4.58
CA HIS A 131 -22.51 4.07 5.36
C HIS A 131 -21.04 3.73 5.11
N GLY A 132 -20.75 2.71 4.28
CA GLY A 132 -19.39 2.19 4.18
C GLY A 132 -18.92 1.58 5.50
N ALA A 133 -17.67 1.75 5.85
CA ALA A 133 -17.07 1.32 7.10
C ALA A 133 -17.42 2.31 8.22
N THR A 134 -18.33 1.91 9.13
CA THR A 134 -18.70 2.72 10.29
C THR A 134 -17.62 2.70 11.38
N ARG A 135 -16.69 1.78 11.29
CA ARG A 135 -15.46 1.64 12.06
C ARG A 135 -14.30 1.40 11.10
N LEU A 136 -13.10 1.80 11.47
CA LEU A 136 -11.87 1.57 10.69
C LEU A 136 -11.90 2.24 9.29
N GLY A 137 -12.72 3.28 9.10
CA GLY A 137 -12.77 4.03 7.84
C GLY A 137 -11.46 4.76 7.55
N MET A 138 -11.13 4.89 6.26
CA MET A 138 -9.84 5.43 5.82
C MET A 138 -9.60 6.87 6.24
N GLU A 139 -10.66 7.65 6.50
CA GLU A 139 -10.56 9.01 7.03
C GLU A 139 -9.84 9.11 8.39
N LYS A 140 -9.76 8.01 9.12
CA LYS A 140 -9.08 7.95 10.43
C LYS A 140 -7.59 7.66 10.31
N ALA A 141 -7.14 7.14 9.18
CA ALA A 141 -5.77 6.71 8.95
C ALA A 141 -4.83 7.85 8.50
N THR A 142 -5.16 9.10 8.80
CA THR A 142 -4.34 10.27 8.43
C THR A 142 -3.91 11.07 9.66
N PRO A 143 -2.75 11.79 9.62
CA PRO A 143 -1.78 11.87 8.52
C PRO A 143 -0.82 10.68 8.44
N ILE A 144 -0.37 10.32 7.22
CA ILE A 144 0.66 9.29 7.00
C ILE A 144 1.93 9.95 6.46
N VAL A 145 2.83 10.30 7.37
CA VAL A 145 4.15 10.88 7.07
C VAL A 145 5.17 10.24 8.00
N SER A 146 6.18 9.57 7.44
CA SER A 146 7.18 8.87 8.24
C SER A 146 8.51 8.72 7.50
N ARG A 147 9.46 8.02 8.11
CA ARG A 147 10.63 7.53 7.40
C ARG A 147 10.20 6.39 6.48
N GLY A 148 10.38 6.60 5.17
CA GLY A 148 10.29 5.55 4.18
C GLY A 148 11.63 4.83 4.05
N ILE A 149 11.59 3.51 3.83
CA ILE A 149 12.76 2.70 3.46
C ILE A 149 12.42 1.86 2.24
N LEU A 150 13.25 1.92 1.22
CA LEU A 150 13.10 1.07 0.04
C LEU A 150 13.91 -0.22 0.21
N LEU A 151 13.23 -1.35 0.26
CA LEU A 151 13.78 -2.68 0.16
C LEU A 151 13.67 -3.15 -1.30
N ASP A 152 14.73 -2.94 -2.06
CA ASP A 152 14.79 -3.30 -3.48
C ASP A 152 15.19 -4.76 -3.65
N VAL A 153 14.21 -5.66 -3.49
CA VAL A 153 14.43 -7.12 -3.54
C VAL A 153 14.92 -7.54 -4.93
N ALA A 154 14.36 -6.99 -6.00
CA ALA A 154 14.82 -7.30 -7.35
C ALA A 154 16.32 -6.98 -7.51
N ARG A 155 16.78 -5.82 -7.01
CA ARG A 155 18.19 -5.43 -7.05
C ARG A 155 19.07 -6.31 -6.17
N ALA A 156 18.58 -6.72 -4.98
CA ALA A 156 19.31 -7.65 -4.11
C ALA A 156 19.56 -8.99 -4.83
N HIS A 157 18.60 -9.42 -5.64
CA HIS A 157 18.74 -10.59 -6.52
C HIS A 157 19.49 -10.30 -7.83
N ARG A 158 20.06 -9.09 -8.01
CA ARG A 158 20.80 -8.67 -9.22
C ARG A 158 19.98 -8.83 -10.51
N THR A 159 18.68 -8.56 -10.41
CA THR A 159 17.75 -8.57 -11.53
C THR A 159 16.95 -7.28 -11.60
N ASP A 160 16.43 -6.96 -12.77
CA ASP A 160 15.55 -5.81 -12.96
C ASP A 160 14.14 -6.08 -12.42
N ARG A 161 13.74 -7.36 -12.39
CA ARG A 161 12.41 -7.80 -12.00
C ARG A 161 12.45 -9.24 -11.50
N LEU A 162 11.72 -9.53 -10.44
CA LEU A 162 11.50 -10.90 -9.97
C LEU A 162 10.61 -11.67 -10.95
N PRO A 163 10.77 -13.00 -11.08
CA PRO A 163 9.88 -13.79 -11.91
C PRO A 163 8.44 -13.79 -11.37
N GLY A 164 7.45 -13.90 -12.27
CA GLY A 164 6.06 -14.05 -11.85
C GLY A 164 5.86 -15.29 -10.98
N GLY A 165 5.12 -15.15 -9.89
CA GLY A 165 4.92 -16.22 -8.91
C GLY A 165 6.10 -16.41 -7.93
N TYR A 166 7.02 -15.44 -7.84
CA TYR A 166 8.09 -15.46 -6.84
C TYR A 166 7.55 -15.00 -5.47
N ALA A 167 7.72 -15.84 -4.44
CA ALA A 167 7.40 -15.47 -3.06
C ALA A 167 8.57 -14.69 -2.44
N VAL A 168 8.37 -13.42 -2.15
CA VAL A 168 9.33 -12.60 -1.39
C VAL A 168 9.29 -13.05 0.06
N THR A 169 10.40 -13.55 0.56
CA THR A 169 10.54 -14.14 1.90
C THR A 169 11.15 -13.16 2.90
N PRO A 170 11.11 -13.45 4.23
CA PRO A 170 11.89 -12.71 5.24
C PRO A 170 13.37 -12.61 4.91
N GLU A 171 13.95 -13.66 4.36
CA GLU A 171 15.37 -13.73 3.96
C GLU A 171 15.67 -12.78 2.79
N ASP A 172 14.72 -12.59 1.87
CA ASP A 172 14.83 -11.58 0.79
C ASP A 172 14.77 -10.16 1.32
N LEU A 173 13.90 -9.92 2.32
CA LEU A 173 13.81 -8.61 2.99
C LEU A 173 15.10 -8.30 3.75
N ASP A 174 15.69 -9.28 4.45
CA ASP A 174 16.98 -9.13 5.12
C ASP A 174 18.10 -8.82 4.10
N ALA A 175 18.14 -9.52 2.97
CA ALA A 175 19.10 -9.26 1.91
C ALA A 175 18.95 -7.84 1.31
N ALA A 176 17.72 -7.37 1.18
CA ALA A 176 17.44 -6.00 0.71
C ALA A 176 17.81 -4.94 1.78
N GLU A 177 17.64 -5.22 3.08
CA GLU A 177 18.17 -4.37 4.17
C GLU A 177 19.71 -4.29 4.12
N ASP A 178 20.37 -5.40 3.90
CA ASP A 178 21.83 -5.44 3.80
C ASP A 178 22.34 -4.67 2.57
N LEU A 179 21.66 -4.80 1.42
CA LEU A 179 21.92 -3.96 0.25
C LEU A 179 21.73 -2.47 0.55
N ALA A 180 20.68 -2.12 1.30
CA ALA A 180 20.38 -0.75 1.68
C ALA A 180 21.38 -0.16 2.69
N GLY A 181 22.14 -1.00 3.39
CA GLY A 181 23.06 -0.58 4.45
C GLY A 181 22.36 0.13 5.61
N THR A 182 21.04 -0.09 5.77
CA THR A 182 20.24 0.52 6.83
C THR A 182 19.14 -0.45 7.27
N LYS A 183 18.83 -0.42 8.55
CA LYS A 183 17.81 -1.31 9.12
C LYS A 183 16.45 -0.63 9.24
N VAL A 184 15.40 -1.41 9.05
CA VAL A 184 14.02 -1.02 9.33
C VAL A 184 13.86 -0.80 10.84
N ARG A 185 13.10 0.22 11.22
CA ARG A 185 12.86 0.63 12.62
C ARG A 185 11.37 0.78 12.88
N ALA A 186 11.01 0.80 14.15
CA ALA A 186 9.64 1.09 14.57
C ALA A 186 9.13 2.42 13.97
N GLY A 187 7.94 2.37 13.41
CA GLY A 187 7.30 3.51 12.76
C GLY A 187 7.71 3.77 11.31
N ASP A 188 8.62 2.98 10.74
CA ASP A 188 8.96 3.07 9.32
C ASP A 188 7.81 2.61 8.41
N ILE A 189 7.76 3.20 7.22
CA ILE A 189 6.96 2.69 6.10
C ILE A 189 7.90 1.98 5.14
N VAL A 190 7.70 0.68 4.97
CA VAL A 190 8.54 -0.18 4.12
C VAL A 190 7.98 -0.21 2.71
N LEU A 191 8.81 0.10 1.72
CA LEU A 191 8.49 -0.02 0.30
C LEU A 191 9.26 -1.22 -0.26
N VAL A 192 8.54 -2.23 -0.76
CA VAL A 192 9.14 -3.46 -1.31
C VAL A 192 9.07 -3.43 -2.83
N ARG A 193 10.22 -3.31 -3.49
CA ARG A 193 10.28 -3.32 -4.96
C ARG A 193 10.57 -4.72 -5.49
N THR A 194 9.64 -5.23 -6.29
CA THR A 194 9.78 -6.49 -7.03
C THR A 194 10.17 -6.27 -8.49
N GLY A 195 9.95 -5.07 -9.03
CA GLY A 195 10.10 -4.72 -10.44
C GLY A 195 8.91 -5.14 -11.31
N GLN A 196 7.84 -5.71 -10.74
CA GLN A 196 6.66 -6.16 -11.49
C GLN A 196 6.01 -5.03 -12.29
N LEU A 197 6.01 -3.80 -11.75
CA LEU A 197 5.41 -2.65 -12.42
C LEU A 197 6.05 -2.34 -13.78
N ARG A 198 7.27 -2.79 -14.05
CA ARG A 198 7.94 -2.61 -15.35
C ARG A 198 7.13 -3.21 -16.51
N HIS A 199 6.34 -4.26 -16.27
CA HIS A 199 5.41 -4.77 -17.27
C HIS A 199 4.36 -3.73 -17.68
N TYR A 200 3.71 -3.11 -16.67
CA TYR A 200 2.72 -2.06 -16.91
C TYR A 200 3.34 -0.85 -17.63
N LEU A 201 4.51 -0.40 -17.18
CA LEU A 201 5.22 0.73 -17.79
C LEU A 201 5.66 0.45 -19.24
N ALA A 202 5.88 -0.82 -19.60
CA ALA A 202 6.14 -1.27 -20.97
C ALA A 202 4.86 -1.49 -21.80
N GLY A 203 3.67 -1.25 -21.24
CA GLY A 203 2.38 -1.42 -21.90
C GLY A 203 1.77 -2.82 -21.78
N ASP A 204 2.45 -3.76 -21.13
CA ASP A 204 1.94 -5.13 -20.93
C ASP A 204 1.16 -5.25 -19.61
N ARG A 205 -0.10 -4.86 -19.67
CA ARG A 205 -1.01 -4.89 -18.52
C ARG A 205 -1.37 -6.31 -18.07
N GLN A 206 -1.35 -7.28 -18.98
CA GLN A 206 -1.67 -8.67 -18.65
C GLN A 206 -0.53 -9.32 -17.87
N ALA A 207 0.70 -9.17 -18.35
CA ALA A 207 1.88 -9.66 -17.62
C ALA A 207 2.10 -8.92 -16.30
N TYR A 208 1.65 -7.65 -16.18
CA TYR A 208 1.64 -6.96 -14.89
C TYR A 208 0.66 -7.61 -13.91
N ALA A 209 -0.52 -7.99 -14.38
CA ALA A 209 -1.54 -8.55 -13.51
C ALA A 209 -1.15 -9.94 -12.98
N PHE A 210 -0.80 -10.86 -13.89
CA PHE A 210 -0.59 -12.28 -13.52
C PHE A 210 0.33 -13.01 -14.49
N PRO A 211 1.20 -13.96 -13.99
CA PRO A 211 1.50 -14.20 -12.57
C PRO A 211 2.27 -13.06 -11.95
N SER A 212 2.11 -12.83 -10.65
CA SER A 212 2.77 -11.74 -9.93
C SER A 212 3.71 -12.26 -8.85
N PRO A 213 4.94 -11.74 -8.71
CA PRO A 213 5.68 -11.87 -7.48
C PRO A 213 4.94 -11.11 -6.37
N GLY A 214 5.21 -11.42 -5.12
CA GLY A 214 4.62 -10.70 -4.01
C GLY A 214 5.06 -11.26 -2.68
N LEU A 215 4.58 -10.68 -1.59
CA LEU A 215 4.97 -11.05 -0.25
C LEU A 215 4.50 -12.46 0.11
N SER A 216 5.39 -13.21 0.76
CA SER A 216 5.14 -14.54 1.30
C SER A 216 4.27 -14.47 2.56
N LEU A 217 3.53 -15.54 2.86
CA LEU A 217 2.81 -15.76 4.12
C LEU A 217 3.68 -15.50 5.37
N ARG A 218 5.01 -15.64 5.28
CA ARG A 218 5.96 -15.48 6.39
C ARG A 218 6.36 -14.02 6.66
N THR A 219 6.11 -13.11 5.72
CA THR A 219 6.57 -11.70 5.86
C THR A 219 5.84 -10.88 6.94
N PRO A 220 4.57 -11.13 7.30
CA PRO A 220 3.92 -10.41 8.40
C PRO A 220 4.69 -10.52 9.72
N GLU A 221 5.29 -11.66 10.04
CA GLU A 221 6.12 -11.81 11.25
C GLU A 221 7.37 -10.93 11.21
N TRP A 222 7.97 -10.78 10.04
CA TRP A 222 9.14 -9.93 9.84
C TRP A 222 8.80 -8.45 10.07
N PHE A 223 7.66 -7.99 9.56
CA PHE A 223 7.15 -6.63 9.77
C PHE A 223 6.76 -6.39 11.22
N HIS A 224 6.05 -7.33 11.83
CA HIS A 224 5.64 -7.24 13.23
C HIS A 224 6.84 -7.15 14.17
N ALA A 225 7.87 -7.97 13.97
CA ALA A 225 9.09 -7.98 14.80
C ALA A 225 9.88 -6.66 14.76
N ARG A 226 9.66 -5.83 13.72
CA ARG A 226 10.32 -4.52 13.53
C ARG A 226 9.41 -3.33 13.81
N ASP A 227 8.18 -3.58 14.27
CA ASP A 227 7.19 -2.54 14.51
C ASP A 227 7.01 -1.62 13.28
N VAL A 228 6.83 -2.22 12.10
CA VAL A 228 6.59 -1.50 10.85
C VAL A 228 5.21 -0.83 10.89
N ALA A 229 5.14 0.44 10.50
CA ALA A 229 3.88 1.20 10.52
C ALA A 229 2.97 0.91 9.32
N ALA A 230 3.54 0.70 8.15
CA ALA A 230 2.81 0.33 6.93
C ALA A 230 3.78 -0.25 5.91
N VAL A 231 3.26 -1.01 4.95
CA VAL A 231 4.04 -1.61 3.86
C VAL A 231 3.38 -1.30 2.53
N ALA A 232 4.17 -1.01 1.49
CA ALA A 232 3.66 -0.87 0.13
C ALA A 232 4.58 -1.56 -0.87
N ASN A 233 4.02 -1.98 -2.01
CA ASN A 233 4.79 -2.57 -3.09
C ASN A 233 4.31 -2.17 -4.49
N ASP A 234 5.03 -2.64 -5.50
CA ASP A 234 4.83 -2.32 -6.92
C ASP A 234 3.99 -3.39 -7.67
N THR A 235 3.18 -4.17 -6.95
CA THR A 235 2.35 -5.22 -7.55
C THR A 235 0.85 -4.90 -7.46
N LEU A 236 0.03 -5.63 -8.25
CA LEU A 236 -1.42 -5.53 -8.21
C LEU A 236 -2.04 -6.27 -7.02
N THR A 237 -1.36 -7.32 -6.54
CA THR A 237 -1.90 -8.28 -5.58
C THR A 237 -1.31 -8.17 -4.19
N PHE A 238 -0.26 -7.36 -4.00
CA PHE A 238 0.52 -7.24 -2.77
C PHE A 238 1.27 -8.54 -2.41
N GLU A 239 0.54 -9.62 -2.18
CA GLU A 239 1.08 -10.94 -1.95
C GLU A 239 1.26 -11.73 -3.25
N ILE A 240 2.03 -12.79 -3.19
CA ILE A 240 2.33 -13.65 -4.33
C ILE A 240 1.06 -14.18 -5.01
N PHE A 241 1.08 -14.25 -6.34
CA PHE A 241 0.05 -14.90 -7.13
C PHE A 241 0.66 -15.72 -8.30
N PRO A 242 0.31 -17.01 -8.48
CA PRO A 242 -0.64 -17.81 -7.68
C PRO A 242 -0.21 -17.98 -6.23
N PRO A 243 -1.15 -18.28 -5.30
CA PRO A 243 -0.84 -18.38 -3.88
C PRO A 243 0.16 -19.50 -3.56
N GLU A 244 1.00 -19.31 -2.54
CA GLU A 244 1.99 -20.29 -2.09
C GLU A 244 1.36 -21.61 -1.63
N ILE A 245 0.21 -21.51 -0.99
CA ILE A 245 -0.57 -22.66 -0.52
C ILE A 245 -1.84 -22.73 -1.38
N GLU A 246 -2.02 -23.87 -2.02
CA GLU A 246 -3.16 -24.07 -2.91
C GLU A 246 -4.49 -23.77 -2.19
N ASN A 247 -5.34 -22.96 -2.83
CA ASN A 247 -6.64 -22.52 -2.32
C ASN A 247 -6.59 -21.63 -1.06
N LEU A 248 -5.44 -21.13 -0.64
CA LEU A 248 -5.30 -20.11 0.40
C LEU A 248 -5.20 -18.72 -0.23
N TRP A 249 -6.32 -18.03 -0.31
CA TRP A 249 -6.42 -16.72 -0.93
C TRP A 249 -6.28 -15.60 0.09
N MET A 250 -5.42 -14.62 -0.22
CA MET A 250 -5.22 -13.39 0.56
C MET A 250 -4.80 -13.60 2.03
N PRO A 251 -3.92 -14.57 2.35
CA PRO A 251 -3.50 -14.80 3.73
C PRO A 251 -2.69 -13.63 4.30
N VAL A 252 -1.84 -12.99 3.49
CA VAL A 252 -1.03 -11.83 3.93
C VAL A 252 -1.94 -10.63 4.21
N HIS A 253 -2.94 -10.38 3.37
CA HIS A 253 -3.94 -9.34 3.66
C HIS A 253 -4.65 -9.59 5.00
N ALA A 254 -5.05 -10.82 5.29
CA ALA A 254 -5.72 -11.14 6.54
C ALA A 254 -4.79 -10.94 7.75
N LEU A 255 -3.52 -11.32 7.65
CA LEU A 255 -2.54 -11.14 8.72
C LEU A 255 -2.19 -9.66 8.95
N ASP A 256 -1.94 -8.92 7.88
CA ASP A 256 -1.55 -7.51 7.98
C ASP A 256 -2.73 -6.62 8.42
N LEU A 257 -3.85 -6.67 7.68
CA LEU A 257 -4.96 -5.75 7.91
C LEU A 257 -5.80 -6.15 9.14
N VAL A 258 -6.07 -7.45 9.35
CA VAL A 258 -6.99 -7.89 10.40
C VAL A 258 -6.25 -8.18 11.70
N GLU A 259 -5.21 -8.99 11.68
CA GLU A 259 -4.52 -9.39 12.91
C GLU A 259 -3.57 -8.31 13.41
N MET A 260 -2.74 -7.77 12.52
CA MET A 260 -1.73 -6.77 12.89
C MET A 260 -2.28 -5.34 12.94
N GLY A 261 -3.30 -5.03 12.15
CA GLY A 261 -3.80 -3.65 11.98
C GLY A 261 -2.82 -2.77 11.22
N MET A 262 -2.15 -3.32 10.21
CA MET A 262 -1.15 -2.64 9.38
C MET A 262 -1.72 -2.38 7.98
N LEU A 263 -1.70 -1.13 7.54
CA LEU A 263 -2.08 -0.76 6.18
C LEU A 263 -1.10 -1.31 5.16
N GLN A 264 -1.64 -1.70 4.00
CA GLN A 264 -0.84 -2.17 2.88
C GLN A 264 -1.13 -1.38 1.60
N GLY A 265 -0.06 -1.03 0.87
CA GLY A 265 -0.14 -0.24 -0.36
C GLY A 265 0.17 -1.08 -1.60
N GLN A 266 -0.56 -0.81 -2.69
CA GLN A 266 -0.40 -1.54 -3.95
C GLN A 266 -0.28 -0.58 -5.13
N ASN A 267 0.31 -1.09 -6.22
CA ASN A 267 0.52 -0.34 -7.46
C ASN A 267 1.39 0.93 -7.28
N TRP A 268 2.39 0.87 -6.40
CA TRP A 268 3.32 1.99 -6.22
C TRP A 268 4.41 1.96 -7.29
N ASN A 269 4.69 3.10 -7.91
CA ASN A 269 5.78 3.20 -8.89
C ASN A 269 7.12 3.41 -8.18
N LEU A 270 7.85 2.34 -7.97
CA LEU A 270 9.14 2.35 -7.25
C LEU A 270 10.37 2.41 -8.17
N GLU A 271 10.19 2.49 -9.51
CA GLU A 271 11.29 2.40 -10.47
C GLU A 271 12.24 3.61 -10.40
N GLU A 272 11.68 4.83 -10.41
CA GLU A 272 12.51 6.05 -10.28
C GLU A 272 13.16 6.12 -8.90
N LEU A 273 12.44 5.69 -7.84
CA LEU A 273 12.96 5.69 -6.48
C LEU A 273 14.16 4.73 -6.35
N SER A 274 14.06 3.52 -6.93
CA SER A 274 15.17 2.57 -6.96
C SER A 274 16.44 3.17 -7.58
N THR A 275 16.27 3.86 -8.71
CA THR A 275 17.38 4.53 -9.38
C THR A 275 17.94 5.66 -8.52
N ALA A 276 17.09 6.53 -7.97
CA ALA A 276 17.49 7.65 -7.14
C ALA A 276 18.21 7.22 -5.86
N CYS A 277 17.72 6.16 -5.21
CA CYS A 277 18.36 5.60 -4.02
C CYS A 277 19.75 5.02 -4.34
N ALA A 278 19.88 4.30 -5.46
CA ALA A 278 21.15 3.74 -5.89
C ALA A 278 22.18 4.82 -6.25
N GLU A 279 21.78 5.87 -6.96
CA GLU A 279 22.61 7.04 -7.27
C GLU A 279 23.09 7.76 -6.00
N ALA A 280 22.20 7.91 -5.04
CA ALA A 280 22.49 8.59 -3.77
C ALA A 280 23.25 7.69 -2.76
N GLY A 281 23.29 6.37 -2.96
CA GLY A 281 23.79 5.39 -1.99
C GLY A 281 22.97 5.39 -0.69
N ARG A 282 21.68 5.74 -0.74
CA ARG A 282 20.80 5.95 0.42
C ARG A 282 19.39 5.46 0.12
N TRP A 283 18.88 4.63 1.02
CA TRP A 283 17.64 3.89 0.82
C TRP A 283 16.54 4.28 1.83
N ALA A 284 16.85 5.23 2.71
CA ALA A 284 15.90 5.84 3.64
C ALA A 284 15.71 7.32 3.32
N PHE A 285 14.46 7.79 3.39
CA PHE A 285 14.02 9.11 2.96
C PHE A 285 12.81 9.56 3.79
N LEU A 286 12.45 10.84 3.71
CA LEU A 286 11.16 11.29 4.20
C LEU A 286 10.09 10.85 3.19
N LEU A 287 9.07 10.13 3.66
CA LEU A 287 7.93 9.70 2.87
C LEU A 287 6.66 10.44 3.33
N SER A 288 6.00 11.12 2.41
CA SER A 288 4.63 11.60 2.55
C SER A 288 3.72 10.70 1.73
N ALA A 289 2.77 10.03 2.38
CA ALA A 289 1.90 9.04 1.76
C ALA A 289 0.45 9.16 2.26
N MET A 290 -0.03 10.39 2.39
CA MET A 290 -1.37 10.69 2.88
C MET A 290 -2.44 10.14 1.94
N ALA A 291 -3.32 9.32 2.49
CA ALA A 291 -4.49 8.82 1.79
C ALA A 291 -5.57 9.91 1.66
N GLU A 292 -6.35 9.86 0.60
CA GLU A 292 -7.55 10.67 0.51
C GLU A 292 -8.54 10.25 1.62
N PRO A 293 -9.05 11.18 2.43
CA PRO A 293 -9.83 10.86 3.64
C PRO A 293 -11.30 10.53 3.31
N PHE A 294 -11.54 9.49 2.54
CA PHE A 294 -12.89 9.02 2.24
C PHE A 294 -13.58 8.50 3.50
N VAL A 295 -14.61 9.20 3.95
CA VAL A 295 -15.42 8.79 5.11
C VAL A 295 -16.06 7.43 4.85
N GLY A 296 -15.78 6.46 5.71
CA GLY A 296 -16.25 5.10 5.55
C GLY A 296 -15.58 4.33 4.41
N GLY A 297 -14.51 4.86 3.82
CA GLY A 297 -13.73 4.15 2.80
C GLY A 297 -13.01 2.93 3.37
N SER A 298 -13.02 1.81 2.62
CA SER A 298 -12.22 0.62 2.96
C SER A 298 -10.76 0.72 2.51
N GLY A 299 -10.43 1.73 1.75
CA GLY A 299 -9.11 2.08 1.25
C GLY A 299 -9.19 3.44 0.57
N ALA A 300 -8.09 3.95 0.06
CA ALA A 300 -8.09 5.23 -0.64
C ALA A 300 -6.94 5.34 -1.65
N PRO A 301 -7.14 6.05 -2.76
CA PRO A 301 -6.04 6.44 -3.62
C PRO A 301 -5.05 7.32 -2.84
N VAL A 302 -3.80 7.27 -3.24
CA VAL A 302 -2.71 8.02 -2.62
C VAL A 302 -1.73 8.51 -3.67
N ALA A 303 -1.20 9.71 -3.48
CA ALA A 303 -0.12 10.26 -4.30
C ALA A 303 1.17 10.40 -3.46
N PRO A 304 1.87 9.29 -3.19
CA PRO A 304 3.01 9.33 -2.29
C PRO A 304 4.21 10.00 -2.94
N VAL A 305 5.02 10.68 -2.11
CA VAL A 305 6.26 11.34 -2.54
C VAL A 305 7.38 10.95 -1.58
N ALA A 306 8.47 10.40 -2.14
CA ALA A 306 9.72 10.25 -1.43
C ALA A 306 10.59 11.51 -1.59
N ILE A 307 11.18 12.00 -0.50
CA ILE A 307 12.03 13.20 -0.46
C ILE A 307 13.40 12.78 0.09
N LEU A 308 14.44 12.82 -0.80
CA LEU A 308 15.80 12.38 -0.50
C LEU A 308 16.70 13.51 0.03
#